data_f578ab0de5750405bec884c991b25a4d
#
_entry.id   f578ab0de5750405bec884c991b25a4d
#
_cell.length_a   1.000
_cell.length_b   1.000
_cell.length_c   1.000
_cell.angle_alpha   90.00
_cell.angle_beta   90.00
_cell.angle_gamma   90.00
#
_symmetry.space_group_name_H-M   'P 1'
#
loop_
_entity.id
_entity.type
_entity.pdbx_description
1 polymer ?
#
loop_
_entity_poly.entity_id
_entity_poly.type
_entity_poly.pdbx_seq_one_letter_code
_entity_poly.pdbx_strand_id
1 'polypeptide(L)'
;MRTGIWKAARPPAPPFSFRELAVSGEAGDEKPQRASARQQDKARNLYAPAMRYFSVVAEAGSIRAASRELNVASSAINRQILWLEDSLGLQLFERVGRRLRLSQAGETLLAHVKRTYSDFDATVAQLDALKGLRRGTVSIASVESFSETLLPDLVTTFRSRYPGIHVSVTVTSSQEAARLVEAAEADVGFTFDPPVTSSLTVAFHQDYQIGALMAPGHPLASQELLSLSDCLKYPVVLPARGLSIRSRLDSAMSRLNGAPRTYVEANSLRFLRALVRGDNVVGFQTLIGIEDDLREGRLVFRPLKDTPLQDDRLSIVTSSLRALALAPGMFFNHAVMLLNEHHRNVVAKKAT
;
A
#
# COMPACT_ATOMS: atom_id res chain seq x y z
N MET A 1 16.36 17.91 -47.23
CA MET A 1 15.88 16.69 -47.93
C MET A 1 16.32 15.44 -47.17
N ARG A 2 15.38 14.56 -46.96
CA ARG A 2 15.41 13.21 -46.40
C ARG A 2 15.18 13.09 -44.87
N THR A 3 13.92 12.97 -44.59
CA THR A 3 13.27 12.40 -43.42
C THR A 3 13.59 10.91 -43.27
N GLY A 4 14.18 10.53 -42.16
CA GLY A 4 14.37 9.12 -41.79
C GLY A 4 13.38 8.71 -40.71
N ILE A 5 12.36 7.95 -41.12
CA ILE A 5 11.31 7.36 -40.27
C ILE A 5 11.90 6.13 -39.55
N TRP A 6 12.02 6.19 -38.26
CA TRP A 6 12.32 4.98 -37.44
C TRP A 6 11.04 4.16 -37.25
N LYS A 7 10.92 3.05 -37.97
CA LYS A 7 9.93 1.99 -37.70
C LYS A 7 10.37 1.19 -36.47
N ALA A 8 9.56 1.26 -35.43
CA ALA A 8 9.72 0.39 -34.28
C ALA A 8 9.51 -1.08 -34.69
N ALA A 9 10.51 -1.91 -34.46
CA ALA A 9 10.43 -3.37 -34.64
C ALA A 9 9.61 -3.97 -33.48
N ARG A 10 8.63 -4.81 -33.82
CA ARG A 10 7.88 -5.64 -32.86
C ARG A 10 8.81 -6.66 -32.22
N PRO A 11 8.69 -6.92 -30.90
CA PRO A 11 9.42 -8.01 -30.26
C PRO A 11 8.93 -9.36 -30.79
N PRO A 12 9.80 -10.38 -30.87
CA PRO A 12 9.43 -11.71 -31.32
C PRO A 12 8.47 -12.39 -30.34
N ALA A 13 7.51 -13.13 -30.88
CA ALA A 13 6.54 -13.93 -30.13
C ALA A 13 7.26 -15.07 -29.39
N PRO A 14 6.80 -15.47 -28.18
CA PRO A 14 7.38 -16.59 -27.47
C PRO A 14 7.08 -17.91 -28.18
N PRO A 15 8.03 -18.87 -28.23
CA PRO A 15 7.81 -20.18 -28.80
C PRO A 15 7.10 -21.06 -27.76
N PHE A 16 5.81 -21.21 -27.84
CA PHE A 16 5.02 -22.37 -27.43
C PHE A 16 3.53 -22.03 -27.50
N SER A 17 2.88 -22.58 -28.53
CA SER A 17 1.43 -22.58 -28.68
C SER A 17 0.84 -23.68 -27.80
N PHE A 18 0.04 -23.32 -26.79
CA PHE A 18 -0.91 -24.24 -26.19
C PHE A 18 -2.26 -24.09 -26.91
N ARG A 19 -2.45 -24.90 -27.93
CA ARG A 19 -3.76 -25.24 -28.46
C ARG A 19 -3.99 -26.70 -28.15
N GLU A 20 -5.23 -27.02 -27.74
CA GLU A 20 -5.79 -28.33 -27.48
C GLU A 20 -5.59 -28.92 -26.09
N LEU A 21 -6.61 -28.63 -25.24
CA LEU A 21 -7.35 -29.65 -24.50
C LEU A 21 -8.68 -28.98 -24.07
N ALA A 22 -9.65 -29.05 -24.98
CA ALA A 22 -11.05 -28.80 -24.64
C ALA A 22 -11.57 -30.05 -23.92
N VAL A 23 -11.82 -29.92 -22.60
CA VAL A 23 -12.66 -30.83 -21.86
C VAL A 23 -13.96 -30.11 -21.58
N SER A 24 -15.02 -30.55 -22.23
CA SER A 24 -16.40 -30.20 -21.98
C SER A 24 -16.78 -30.57 -20.54
N GLY A 25 -17.06 -29.57 -19.72
CA GLY A 25 -17.65 -29.71 -18.40
C GLY A 25 -18.48 -28.48 -18.13
N GLU A 26 -19.79 -28.62 -18.19
CA GLU A 26 -20.74 -27.62 -17.72
C GLU A 26 -20.49 -27.37 -16.23
N ALA A 27 -19.92 -26.24 -15.92
CA ALA A 27 -19.78 -25.75 -14.54
C ALA A 27 -20.51 -24.42 -14.44
N GLY A 28 -21.55 -24.41 -13.58
CA GLY A 28 -22.38 -23.27 -13.29
C GLY A 28 -21.57 -22.02 -12.91
N ASP A 29 -22.05 -20.90 -13.35
CA ASP A 29 -21.50 -19.56 -13.28
C ASP A 29 -21.59 -18.99 -11.83
N GLU A 30 -20.93 -19.64 -10.86
CA GLU A 30 -20.67 -19.07 -9.53
C GLU A 30 -19.41 -18.24 -9.61
N LYS A 31 -19.57 -16.91 -9.51
CA LYS A 31 -18.47 -15.93 -9.53
C LYS A 31 -17.35 -16.37 -8.57
N PRO A 32 -16.10 -16.53 -9.04
CA PRO A 32 -14.99 -17.12 -8.25
C PRO A 32 -14.67 -16.37 -6.94
N GLN A 33 -15.05 -15.10 -6.83
CA GLN A 33 -14.91 -14.30 -5.60
C GLN A 33 -15.80 -14.78 -4.44
N ARG A 34 -17.03 -15.26 -4.71
CA ARG A 34 -17.94 -15.78 -3.67
C ARG A 34 -17.53 -17.15 -3.15
N ALA A 35 -16.89 -17.97 -3.97
CA ALA A 35 -16.40 -19.29 -3.57
C ALA A 35 -15.18 -19.18 -2.63
N SER A 36 -14.25 -18.26 -2.90
CA SER A 36 -13.06 -18.00 -2.06
C SER A 36 -13.45 -17.43 -0.69
N ALA A 37 -14.35 -16.44 -0.63
CA ALA A 37 -14.82 -15.87 0.64
C ALA A 37 -15.59 -16.91 1.49
N ARG A 38 -16.42 -17.76 0.88
CA ARG A 38 -17.13 -18.83 1.57
C ARG A 38 -16.20 -19.94 2.10
N GLN A 39 -15.06 -20.18 1.46
CA GLN A 39 -14.11 -21.19 1.90
C GLN A 39 -13.26 -20.67 3.06
N GLN A 40 -12.87 -19.40 3.05
CA GLN A 40 -12.23 -18.71 4.18
C GLN A 40 -13.17 -18.65 5.39
N ASP A 41 -14.44 -18.35 5.17
CA ASP A 41 -15.46 -18.33 6.22
C ASP A 41 -15.69 -19.73 6.86
N LYS A 42 -15.64 -20.82 6.07
CA LYS A 42 -15.72 -22.18 6.58
C LYS A 42 -14.49 -22.56 7.40
N ALA A 43 -13.32 -22.14 6.97
CA ALA A 43 -12.07 -22.39 7.69
C ALA A 43 -12.01 -21.67 9.04
N ARG A 44 -12.51 -20.41 9.11
CA ARG A 44 -12.62 -19.64 10.36
C ARG A 44 -13.61 -20.21 11.37
N ASN A 45 -14.51 -21.09 10.95
CA ASN A 45 -15.41 -21.83 11.85
C ASN A 45 -14.71 -22.89 12.71
N LEU A 46 -13.42 -23.17 12.47
CA LEU A 46 -12.62 -24.05 13.33
C LEU A 46 -12.18 -23.36 14.62
N TYR A 47 -12.29 -22.02 14.71
CA TYR A 47 -12.04 -21.27 15.94
C TYR A 47 -13.34 -21.03 16.73
N ALA A 48 -13.18 -20.78 18.04
CA ALA A 48 -14.31 -20.53 18.92
C ALA A 48 -15.23 -19.43 18.37
N PRO A 49 -16.55 -19.68 18.25
CA PRO A 49 -17.50 -18.70 17.71
C PRO A 49 -17.44 -17.33 18.41
N ALA A 50 -17.07 -17.30 19.68
CA ALA A 50 -16.94 -16.08 20.47
C ALA A 50 -15.91 -15.10 19.86
N MET A 51 -14.77 -15.58 19.38
CA MET A 51 -13.73 -14.74 18.76
C MET A 51 -14.21 -14.14 17.43
N ARG A 52 -14.95 -14.94 16.64
CA ARG A 52 -15.55 -14.45 15.39
C ARG A 52 -16.61 -13.40 15.65
N TYR A 53 -17.48 -13.61 16.61
CA TYR A 53 -18.52 -12.64 16.94
C TYR A 53 -17.93 -11.36 17.51
N PHE A 54 -16.92 -11.49 18.35
CA PHE A 54 -16.19 -10.36 18.91
C PHE A 54 -15.57 -9.49 17.79
N SER A 55 -14.82 -10.08 16.85
CA SER A 55 -14.17 -9.33 15.76
C SER A 55 -15.18 -8.61 14.86
N VAL A 56 -16.29 -9.27 14.48
CA VAL A 56 -17.32 -8.67 13.63
C VAL A 56 -18.07 -7.55 14.38
N VAL A 57 -18.35 -7.71 15.69
CA VAL A 57 -18.96 -6.64 16.49
C VAL A 57 -18.03 -5.43 16.61
N ALA A 58 -16.74 -5.65 16.75
CA ALA A 58 -15.72 -4.59 16.81
C ALA A 58 -15.69 -3.77 15.50
N GLU A 59 -15.73 -4.44 14.36
CA GLU A 59 -15.73 -3.80 13.04
C GLU A 59 -17.06 -3.10 12.71
N ALA A 60 -18.18 -3.75 13.02
CA ALA A 60 -19.52 -3.22 12.74
C ALA A 60 -19.96 -2.10 13.71
N GLY A 61 -19.28 -1.95 14.86
CA GLY A 61 -19.62 -0.97 15.91
C GLY A 61 -20.97 -1.18 16.59
N SER A 62 -21.67 -2.29 16.29
CA SER A 62 -22.93 -2.64 16.97
C SER A 62 -23.28 -4.14 16.80
N ILE A 63 -23.89 -4.72 17.85
CA ILE A 63 -24.35 -6.12 17.82
C ILE A 63 -25.43 -6.34 16.73
N ARG A 64 -26.29 -5.35 16.47
CA ARG A 64 -27.32 -5.48 15.43
C ARG A 64 -26.74 -5.51 14.02
N ALA A 65 -25.69 -4.74 13.75
CA ALA A 65 -25.02 -4.76 12.47
C ALA A 65 -24.29 -6.10 12.28
N ALA A 66 -23.52 -6.55 13.27
CA ALA A 66 -22.87 -7.86 13.29
C ALA A 66 -23.87 -9.02 13.12
N SER A 67 -25.04 -8.95 13.75
CA SER A 67 -26.10 -9.95 13.61
C SER A 67 -26.59 -10.11 12.15
N ARG A 68 -26.73 -9.02 11.41
CA ARG A 68 -27.10 -9.06 10.00
C ARG A 68 -25.98 -9.64 9.13
N GLU A 69 -24.76 -9.25 9.39
CA GLU A 69 -23.60 -9.71 8.66
C GLU A 69 -23.33 -11.22 8.86
N LEU A 70 -23.41 -11.66 10.11
CA LEU A 70 -23.17 -13.05 10.50
C LEU A 70 -24.36 -13.97 10.25
N ASN A 71 -25.55 -13.40 9.99
CA ASN A 71 -26.82 -14.13 9.94
C ASN A 71 -27.08 -14.96 11.23
N VAL A 72 -26.81 -14.36 12.38
CA VAL A 72 -26.94 -14.95 13.72
C VAL A 72 -27.78 -14.03 14.61
N ALA A 73 -28.62 -14.59 15.46
CA ALA A 73 -29.45 -13.80 16.38
C ALA A 73 -28.60 -12.88 17.29
N SER A 74 -28.99 -11.61 17.43
CA SER A 74 -28.30 -10.63 18.27
C SER A 74 -28.14 -11.10 19.73
N SER A 75 -29.09 -11.86 20.25
CA SER A 75 -29.02 -12.45 21.60
C SER A 75 -27.92 -13.49 21.74
N ALA A 76 -27.67 -14.30 20.69
CA ALA A 76 -26.60 -15.28 20.68
C ALA A 76 -25.22 -14.60 20.64
N ILE A 77 -25.06 -13.56 19.81
CA ILE A 77 -23.83 -12.77 19.75
C ILE A 77 -23.59 -12.10 21.12
N ASN A 78 -24.59 -11.42 21.68
CA ASN A 78 -24.46 -10.76 22.97
C ASN A 78 -24.04 -11.73 24.08
N ARG A 79 -24.64 -12.91 24.13
CA ARG A 79 -24.27 -13.95 25.11
C ARG A 79 -22.82 -14.40 24.98
N GLN A 80 -22.31 -14.53 23.77
CA GLN A 80 -20.91 -14.91 23.52
C GLN A 80 -19.93 -13.80 23.89
N ILE A 81 -20.30 -12.53 23.65
CA ILE A 81 -19.49 -11.37 24.09
C ILE A 81 -19.43 -11.32 25.61
N LEU A 82 -20.58 -11.40 26.31
CA LEU A 82 -20.64 -11.40 27.77
C LEU A 82 -19.86 -12.58 28.37
N TRP A 83 -19.98 -13.78 27.79
CA TRP A 83 -19.19 -14.92 28.23
C TRP A 83 -17.69 -14.70 28.08
N LEU A 84 -17.27 -14.06 26.98
CA LEU A 84 -15.86 -13.73 26.73
C LEU A 84 -15.34 -12.69 27.74
N GLU A 85 -16.11 -11.66 28.02
CA GLU A 85 -15.81 -10.64 29.02
C GLU A 85 -15.71 -11.22 30.44
N ASP A 86 -16.65 -12.08 30.79
CA ASP A 86 -16.66 -12.80 32.08
C ASP A 86 -15.44 -13.72 32.23
N SER A 87 -15.14 -14.48 31.18
CA SER A 87 -13.99 -15.40 31.17
C SER A 87 -12.65 -14.70 31.29
N LEU A 88 -12.53 -13.46 30.79
CA LEU A 88 -11.33 -12.65 30.87
C LEU A 88 -11.29 -11.74 32.09
N GLY A 89 -12.42 -11.56 32.76
CA GLY A 89 -12.58 -10.62 33.87
C GLY A 89 -12.46 -9.14 33.48
N LEU A 90 -12.60 -8.82 32.16
CA LEU A 90 -12.43 -7.50 31.60
C LEU A 90 -13.54 -7.16 30.60
N GLN A 91 -14.00 -5.92 30.62
CA GLN A 91 -14.90 -5.45 29.56
C GLN A 91 -14.13 -5.18 28.29
N LEU A 92 -14.63 -5.70 27.18
CA LEU A 92 -14.03 -5.55 25.85
C LEU A 92 -14.66 -4.39 25.09
N PHE A 93 -15.89 -4.01 25.46
CA PHE A 93 -16.61 -2.92 24.82
C PHE A 93 -17.09 -1.88 25.84
N GLU A 94 -17.04 -0.62 25.43
CA GLU A 94 -17.60 0.52 26.12
C GLU A 94 -18.79 1.08 25.34
N ARG A 95 -19.81 1.56 26.03
CA ARG A 95 -20.95 2.24 25.41
C ARG A 95 -20.70 3.72 25.33
N VAL A 96 -20.59 4.24 24.12
CA VAL A 96 -20.52 5.68 23.86
C VAL A 96 -21.78 6.10 23.11
N GLY A 97 -22.79 6.57 23.84
CA GLY A 97 -24.11 6.87 23.31
C GLY A 97 -24.82 5.60 22.79
N ARG A 98 -25.11 5.55 21.48
CA ARG A 98 -25.76 4.41 20.82
C ARG A 98 -24.78 3.44 20.14
N ARG A 99 -23.48 3.69 20.22
CA ARG A 99 -22.43 2.87 19.58
C ARG A 99 -21.63 2.10 20.62
N LEU A 100 -21.14 0.94 20.22
CA LEU A 100 -20.12 0.20 20.94
C LEU A 100 -18.74 0.64 20.43
N ARG A 101 -17.83 0.94 21.36
CA ARG A 101 -16.40 1.13 21.09
C ARG A 101 -15.61 0.08 21.84
N LEU A 102 -14.47 -0.30 21.29
CA LEU A 102 -13.53 -1.16 22.02
C LEU A 102 -12.97 -0.42 23.23
N SER A 103 -12.84 -1.14 24.34
CA SER A 103 -11.97 -0.76 25.44
C SER A 103 -10.51 -1.03 25.08
N GLN A 104 -9.55 -0.60 25.88
CA GLN A 104 -8.13 -0.95 25.73
C GLN A 104 -7.91 -2.48 25.74
N ALA A 105 -8.64 -3.22 26.59
CA ALA A 105 -8.62 -4.67 26.60
C ALA A 105 -9.20 -5.26 25.29
N GLY A 106 -10.27 -4.65 24.77
CA GLY A 106 -10.88 -5.02 23.50
C GLY A 106 -9.92 -4.80 22.30
N GLU A 107 -9.21 -3.69 22.26
CA GLU A 107 -8.21 -3.41 21.22
C GLU A 107 -7.08 -4.45 21.25
N THR A 108 -6.58 -4.78 22.46
CA THR A 108 -5.54 -5.80 22.65
C THR A 108 -6.01 -7.18 22.16
N LEU A 109 -7.23 -7.56 22.52
CA LEU A 109 -7.81 -8.84 22.08
C LEU A 109 -8.08 -8.84 20.57
N LEU A 110 -8.57 -7.76 19.99
CA LEU A 110 -8.81 -7.66 18.55
C LEU A 110 -7.52 -7.84 17.75
N ALA A 111 -6.43 -7.20 18.19
CA ALA A 111 -5.12 -7.37 17.58
C ALA A 111 -4.65 -8.85 17.63
N HIS A 112 -4.88 -9.54 18.75
CA HIS A 112 -4.58 -10.98 18.88
C HIS A 112 -5.45 -11.81 17.93
N VAL A 113 -6.76 -11.58 17.88
CA VAL A 113 -7.70 -12.33 17.03
C VAL A 113 -7.34 -12.16 15.55
N LYS A 114 -7.03 -10.94 15.12
CA LYS A 114 -6.59 -10.66 13.73
C LYS A 114 -5.32 -11.42 13.38
N ARG A 115 -4.31 -11.44 14.26
CA ARG A 115 -3.08 -12.23 14.05
C ARG A 115 -3.39 -13.72 13.94
N THR A 116 -4.21 -14.26 14.85
CA THR A 116 -4.59 -15.68 14.85
C THR A 116 -5.29 -16.09 13.56
N TYR A 117 -6.21 -15.26 13.06
CA TYR A 117 -6.87 -15.54 11.77
C TYR A 117 -5.90 -15.47 10.59
N SER A 118 -5.00 -14.51 10.59
CA SER A 118 -3.97 -14.41 9.55
C SER A 118 -3.04 -15.62 9.54
N ASP A 119 -2.61 -16.12 10.70
CA ASP A 119 -1.78 -17.32 10.81
C ASP A 119 -2.52 -18.58 10.34
N PHE A 120 -3.83 -18.64 10.60
CA PHE A 120 -4.66 -19.72 10.10
C PHE A 120 -4.85 -19.68 8.59
N ASP A 121 -5.15 -18.50 8.01
CA ASP A 121 -5.25 -18.32 6.56
C ASP A 121 -3.93 -18.70 5.87
N ALA A 122 -2.78 -18.40 6.52
CA ALA A 122 -1.46 -18.84 6.07
C ALA A 122 -1.34 -20.38 6.03
N THR A 123 -1.80 -21.04 7.08
CA THR A 123 -1.78 -22.50 7.18
C THR A 123 -2.68 -23.14 6.10
N VAL A 124 -3.89 -22.61 5.89
CA VAL A 124 -4.80 -23.08 4.84
C VAL A 124 -4.17 -22.92 3.46
N ALA A 125 -3.52 -21.78 3.19
CA ALA A 125 -2.81 -21.55 1.92
C ALA A 125 -1.67 -22.57 1.71
N GLN A 126 -0.94 -22.95 2.77
CA GLN A 126 0.09 -23.99 2.68
C GLN A 126 -0.53 -25.38 2.39
N LEU A 127 -1.65 -25.72 3.03
CA LEU A 127 -2.36 -26.96 2.75
C LEU A 127 -2.91 -27.03 1.33
N ASP A 128 -3.40 -25.91 0.80
CA ASP A 128 -3.86 -25.82 -0.59
C ASP A 128 -2.69 -25.91 -1.58
N ALA A 129 -1.53 -25.37 -1.24
CA ALA A 129 -0.31 -25.51 -2.04
C ALA A 129 0.15 -26.97 -2.14
N LEU A 130 0.00 -27.77 -1.07
CA LEU A 130 0.28 -29.21 -1.10
C LEU A 130 -0.63 -29.97 -2.08
N LYS A 131 -1.83 -29.43 -2.37
CA LYS A 131 -2.77 -29.96 -3.37
C LYS A 131 -2.51 -29.42 -4.78
N GLY A 132 -1.42 -28.68 -4.99
CA GLY A 132 -1.09 -28.03 -6.26
C GLY A 132 -1.93 -26.77 -6.57
N LEU A 133 -2.78 -26.35 -5.65
CA LEU A 133 -3.61 -25.14 -5.79
C LEU A 133 -2.83 -23.92 -5.29
N ARG A 134 -2.29 -23.13 -6.21
CA ARG A 134 -1.66 -21.82 -5.90
C ARG A 134 -2.75 -20.77 -5.68
N ARG A 135 -3.43 -20.87 -4.55
CA ARG A 135 -4.49 -19.95 -4.12
C ARG A 135 -4.06 -19.23 -2.84
N GLY A 136 -4.68 -18.09 -2.57
CA GLY A 136 -4.42 -17.32 -1.36
C GLY A 136 -4.80 -15.86 -1.55
N THR A 137 -4.57 -15.08 -0.50
CA THR A 137 -4.77 -13.62 -0.51
C THR A 137 -3.49 -12.94 -0.10
N VAL A 138 -3.21 -11.80 -0.71
CA VAL A 138 -2.16 -10.86 -0.32
C VAL A 138 -2.80 -9.53 -0.03
N SER A 139 -2.66 -9.02 1.19
CA SER A 139 -3.12 -7.70 1.61
C SER A 139 -1.94 -6.73 1.62
N ILE A 140 -2.05 -5.66 0.85
CA ILE A 140 -0.99 -4.67 0.64
C ILE A 140 -1.46 -3.32 1.18
N ALA A 141 -0.62 -2.66 1.98
CA ALA A 141 -0.76 -1.25 2.32
C ALA A 141 0.31 -0.45 1.56
N SER A 142 -0.07 0.63 0.88
CA SER A 142 0.85 1.37 0.03
C SER A 142 0.62 2.87 0.10
N VAL A 143 1.70 3.64 -0.01
CA VAL A 143 1.63 5.09 -0.22
C VAL A 143 1.15 5.41 -1.64
N GLU A 144 0.54 6.59 -1.81
CA GLU A 144 -0.07 7.02 -3.07
C GLU A 144 0.92 7.00 -4.24
N SER A 145 2.10 7.58 -4.06
CA SER A 145 3.11 7.69 -5.13
C SER A 145 3.54 6.32 -5.70
N PHE A 146 3.72 5.31 -4.83
CA PHE A 146 4.08 3.97 -5.27
C PHE A 146 2.92 3.23 -5.93
N SER A 147 1.69 3.49 -5.49
CA SER A 147 0.48 2.87 -6.05
C SER A 147 0.07 3.40 -7.42
N GLU A 148 0.64 4.50 -7.88
CA GLU A 148 0.30 5.07 -9.20
C GLU A 148 1.10 4.48 -10.36
N THR A 149 2.32 4.02 -10.12
CA THR A 149 3.22 3.55 -11.19
C THR A 149 3.75 2.15 -10.92
N LEU A 150 4.57 1.97 -9.89
CA LEU A 150 5.28 0.71 -9.67
C LEU A 150 4.40 -0.44 -9.16
N LEU A 151 3.45 -0.16 -8.27
CA LEU A 151 2.58 -1.20 -7.71
C LEU A 151 1.63 -1.84 -8.72
N PRO A 152 1.01 -1.10 -9.67
CA PRO A 152 0.22 -1.71 -10.73
C PRO A 152 1.00 -2.72 -11.55
N ASP A 153 2.25 -2.42 -11.92
CA ASP A 153 3.12 -3.32 -12.68
C ASP A 153 3.49 -4.56 -11.86
N LEU A 154 3.81 -4.37 -10.56
CA LEU A 154 4.05 -5.47 -9.64
C LEU A 154 2.85 -6.41 -9.53
N VAL A 155 1.65 -5.85 -9.35
CA VAL A 155 0.42 -6.65 -9.23
C VAL A 155 0.08 -7.35 -10.55
N THR A 156 0.23 -6.66 -11.67
CA THR A 156 -0.09 -7.22 -12.99
C THR A 156 0.83 -8.39 -13.34
N THR A 157 2.14 -8.21 -13.17
CA THR A 157 3.13 -9.25 -13.44
C THR A 157 3.03 -10.42 -12.46
N PHE A 158 2.74 -10.14 -11.19
CA PHE A 158 2.50 -11.17 -10.19
C PHE A 158 1.25 -11.99 -10.52
N ARG A 159 0.12 -11.35 -10.84
CA ARG A 159 -1.12 -12.03 -11.17
C ARG A 159 -1.08 -12.81 -12.47
N SER A 160 -0.31 -12.37 -13.46
CA SER A 160 -0.10 -13.16 -14.68
C SER A 160 0.58 -14.50 -14.39
N ARG A 161 1.47 -14.53 -13.38
CA ARG A 161 2.18 -15.75 -12.96
C ARG A 161 1.37 -16.60 -11.95
N TYR A 162 0.51 -15.94 -11.16
CA TYR A 162 -0.27 -16.57 -10.09
C TYR A 162 -1.74 -16.12 -10.11
N PRO A 163 -2.52 -16.53 -11.14
CA PRO A 163 -3.88 -16.04 -11.35
C PRO A 163 -4.87 -16.42 -10.24
N GLY A 164 -4.57 -17.48 -9.47
CA GLY A 164 -5.39 -17.94 -8.34
C GLY A 164 -5.18 -17.15 -7.03
N ILE A 165 -4.23 -16.21 -6.99
CA ILE A 165 -3.98 -15.38 -5.80
C ILE A 165 -4.78 -14.08 -5.92
N HIS A 166 -5.57 -13.80 -4.88
CA HIS A 166 -6.27 -12.52 -4.75
C HIS A 166 -5.33 -11.47 -4.14
N VAL A 167 -5.32 -10.27 -4.72
CA VAL A 167 -4.53 -9.14 -4.21
C VAL A 167 -5.49 -8.03 -3.81
N SER A 168 -5.38 -7.59 -2.56
CA SER A 168 -6.08 -6.42 -2.01
C SER A 168 -5.08 -5.31 -1.73
N VAL A 169 -5.39 -4.08 -2.13
CA VAL A 169 -4.52 -2.92 -1.95
C VAL A 169 -5.26 -1.82 -1.21
N THR A 170 -4.66 -1.33 -0.14
CA THR A 170 -5.12 -0.15 0.61
C THR A 170 -4.11 0.97 0.41
N VAL A 171 -4.53 2.08 -0.22
CA VAL A 171 -3.68 3.27 -0.40
C VAL A 171 -3.88 4.21 0.78
N THR A 172 -2.78 4.59 1.44
CA THR A 172 -2.82 5.37 2.68
C THR A 172 -1.52 6.15 2.92
N SER A 173 -1.37 6.78 4.11
CA SER A 173 -0.14 7.46 4.51
C SER A 173 0.96 6.48 4.92
N SER A 174 2.22 6.94 4.97
CA SER A 174 3.38 6.13 5.40
C SER A 174 3.19 5.54 6.80
N GLN A 175 2.72 6.35 7.75
CA GLN A 175 2.48 5.90 9.12
C GLN A 175 1.37 4.86 9.21
N GLU A 176 0.28 5.08 8.48
CA GLU A 176 -0.85 4.15 8.48
C GLU A 176 -0.51 2.84 7.76
N ALA A 177 0.27 2.87 6.69
CA ALA A 177 0.75 1.66 6.03
C ALA A 177 1.59 0.80 6.98
N ALA A 178 2.50 1.42 7.75
CA ALA A 178 3.26 0.74 8.79
C ALA A 178 2.36 0.15 9.88
N ARG A 179 1.39 0.94 10.39
CA ARG A 179 0.42 0.49 11.40
C ARG A 179 -0.41 -0.71 10.93
N LEU A 180 -0.89 -0.69 9.69
CA LEU A 180 -1.67 -1.81 9.13
C LEU A 180 -0.85 -3.12 9.09
N VAL A 181 0.45 -3.04 8.79
CA VAL A 181 1.35 -4.20 8.82
C VAL A 181 1.58 -4.67 10.27
N GLU A 182 1.81 -3.76 11.22
CA GLU A 182 1.96 -4.10 12.64
C GLU A 182 0.71 -4.78 13.21
N ALA A 183 -0.47 -4.27 12.84
CA ALA A 183 -1.76 -4.82 13.27
C ALA A 183 -2.16 -6.11 12.55
N ALA A 184 -1.34 -6.62 11.63
CA ALA A 184 -1.65 -7.75 10.76
C ALA A 184 -2.91 -7.56 9.88
N GLU A 185 -3.26 -6.30 9.59
CA GLU A 185 -4.32 -5.92 8.64
C GLU A 185 -3.79 -5.87 7.21
N ALA A 186 -2.47 -5.71 7.04
CA ALA A 186 -1.75 -5.88 5.78
C ALA A 186 -0.59 -6.85 5.96
N ASP A 187 -0.26 -7.61 4.90
CA ASP A 187 0.86 -8.54 4.88
C ASP A 187 2.17 -7.84 4.52
N VAL A 188 2.10 -6.92 3.56
CA VAL A 188 3.23 -6.18 3.02
C VAL A 188 2.89 -4.70 2.96
N GLY A 189 3.79 -3.86 3.43
CA GLY A 189 3.67 -2.40 3.37
C GLY A 189 4.72 -1.79 2.45
N PHE A 190 4.30 -0.87 1.57
CA PHE A 190 5.18 0.02 0.81
C PHE A 190 5.05 1.42 1.38
N THR A 191 6.10 1.90 2.01
CA THR A 191 6.06 3.14 2.80
C THR A 191 7.37 3.90 2.71
N PHE A 192 7.34 5.18 3.02
CA PHE A 192 8.57 5.97 3.19
C PHE A 192 8.87 6.16 4.67
N ASP A 193 10.15 6.04 5.04
CA ASP A 193 10.67 6.25 6.38
C ASP A 193 9.79 5.63 7.49
N PRO A 194 9.58 4.31 7.47
CA PRO A 194 8.78 3.65 8.48
C PRO A 194 9.36 3.88 9.88
N PRO A 195 8.51 3.93 10.92
CA PRO A 195 9.00 4.02 12.29
C PRO A 195 9.85 2.80 12.64
N VAL A 196 10.92 3.03 13.40
CA VAL A 196 11.75 1.93 13.92
C VAL A 196 11.05 1.34 15.14
N THR A 197 10.39 0.20 14.95
CA THR A 197 9.69 -0.53 16.01
C THR A 197 10.14 -1.99 16.04
N SER A 198 9.93 -2.67 17.16
CA SER A 198 10.24 -4.10 17.28
C SER A 198 9.26 -5.01 16.54
N SER A 199 8.11 -4.47 16.12
CA SER A 199 7.02 -5.17 15.43
C SER A 199 7.09 -5.11 13.91
N LEU A 200 8.00 -4.28 13.36
CA LEU A 200 8.24 -4.15 11.92
C LEU A 200 9.64 -4.64 11.52
N THR A 201 9.70 -5.31 10.40
CA THR A 201 10.94 -5.61 9.68
C THR A 201 10.98 -4.79 8.41
N VAL A 202 12.03 -3.97 8.25
CA VAL A 202 12.36 -3.33 6.98
C VAL A 202 13.17 -4.34 6.16
N ALA A 203 12.49 -4.99 5.22
CA ALA A 203 13.06 -6.08 4.45
C ALA A 203 13.72 -5.65 3.13
N PHE A 204 13.40 -4.44 2.68
CA PHE A 204 14.00 -3.79 1.50
C PHE A 204 13.93 -2.28 1.70
N HIS A 205 14.94 -1.55 1.25
CA HIS A 205 14.88 -0.09 1.19
C HIS A 205 15.67 0.45 0.00
N GLN A 206 15.24 1.62 -0.47
CA GLN A 206 15.90 2.37 -1.53
C GLN A 206 15.67 3.86 -1.33
N ASP A 207 16.74 4.63 -1.45
CA ASP A 207 16.69 6.07 -1.29
C ASP A 207 16.34 6.75 -2.60
N TYR A 208 15.42 7.73 -2.55
CA TYR A 208 14.97 8.53 -3.68
C TYR A 208 15.14 10.00 -3.39
N GLN A 209 15.90 10.69 -4.24
CA GLN A 209 16.16 12.11 -4.08
C GLN A 209 14.87 12.93 -4.18
N ILE A 210 14.69 13.86 -3.24
CA ILE A 210 13.62 14.84 -3.28
C ILE A 210 13.99 15.93 -4.28
N GLY A 211 13.03 16.33 -5.10
CA GLY A 211 13.20 17.40 -6.07
C GLY A 211 11.99 18.30 -6.16
N ALA A 212 12.19 19.41 -6.89
CA ALA A 212 11.15 20.34 -7.25
C ALA A 212 10.44 19.88 -8.53
N LEU A 213 9.12 19.96 -8.54
CA LEU A 213 8.24 19.71 -9.69
C LEU A 213 7.67 21.02 -10.19
N MET A 214 7.62 21.19 -11.50
CA MET A 214 7.06 22.36 -12.14
C MET A 214 6.59 22.07 -13.57
N ALA A 215 5.77 22.95 -14.11
CA ALA A 215 5.42 22.92 -15.53
C ALA A 215 6.66 23.17 -16.40
N PRO A 216 6.71 22.67 -17.65
CA PRO A 216 7.86 22.87 -18.56
C PRO A 216 8.16 24.32 -18.84
N GLY A 217 7.17 25.22 -18.82
CA GLY A 217 7.32 26.65 -19.03
C GLY A 217 7.74 27.48 -17.80
N HIS A 218 7.91 26.82 -16.64
CA HIS A 218 8.28 27.51 -15.40
C HIS A 218 9.70 28.07 -15.47
N PRO A 219 9.98 29.32 -14.97
CA PRO A 219 11.32 29.93 -15.05
C PRO A 219 12.47 29.08 -14.48
N LEU A 220 12.18 28.25 -13.46
CA LEU A 220 13.18 27.35 -12.88
C LEU A 220 13.40 26.05 -13.69
N ALA A 221 12.59 25.77 -14.70
CA ALA A 221 12.67 24.50 -15.43
C ALA A 221 13.97 24.37 -16.26
N SER A 222 14.61 25.49 -16.63
CA SER A 222 15.87 25.50 -17.38
C SER A 222 17.11 25.23 -16.51
N GLN A 223 17.01 25.30 -15.19
CA GLN A 223 18.12 25.05 -14.28
C GLN A 223 18.22 23.52 -14.01
N GLU A 224 19.45 23.02 -14.00
CA GLU A 224 19.66 21.55 -13.76
C GLU A 224 19.54 21.18 -12.28
N LEU A 225 19.91 22.08 -11.38
CA LEU A 225 19.94 21.86 -9.93
C LEU A 225 19.41 23.10 -9.21
N LEU A 226 18.49 22.90 -8.29
CA LEU A 226 17.82 23.98 -7.55
C LEU A 226 18.16 23.95 -6.06
N SER A 227 18.10 25.12 -5.43
CA SER A 227 17.98 25.19 -3.96
C SER A 227 16.51 25.32 -3.54
N LEU A 228 16.20 24.87 -2.34
CA LEU A 228 14.88 25.11 -1.77
C LEU A 228 14.56 26.61 -1.72
N SER A 229 15.54 27.46 -1.39
CA SER A 229 15.36 28.92 -1.38
C SER A 229 15.01 29.51 -2.75
N ASP A 230 15.46 28.91 -3.85
CA ASP A 230 15.04 29.34 -5.20
C ASP A 230 13.60 28.99 -5.48
N CYS A 231 13.18 27.81 -5.06
CA CYS A 231 11.79 27.35 -5.18
C CYS A 231 10.82 28.24 -4.37
N LEU A 232 11.21 28.62 -3.15
CA LEU A 232 10.36 29.43 -2.26
C LEU A 232 10.16 30.89 -2.71
N LYS A 233 10.86 31.37 -3.75
CA LYS A 233 10.57 32.64 -4.40
C LYS A 233 9.26 32.63 -5.18
N TYR A 234 8.73 31.43 -5.47
CA TYR A 234 7.48 31.20 -6.19
C TYR A 234 6.40 30.66 -5.26
N PRO A 235 5.13 30.74 -5.64
CA PRO A 235 4.08 30.04 -4.90
C PRO A 235 4.36 28.54 -4.90
N VAL A 236 4.20 27.89 -3.74
CA VAL A 236 4.45 26.44 -3.58
C VAL A 236 3.19 25.68 -3.24
N VAL A 237 3.06 24.48 -3.77
CA VAL A 237 2.10 23.49 -3.30
C VAL A 237 2.82 22.53 -2.37
N LEU A 238 2.27 22.33 -1.18
CA LEU A 238 2.92 21.55 -0.14
C LEU A 238 2.14 20.26 0.16
N PRO A 239 2.84 19.13 0.34
CA PRO A 239 2.25 17.95 0.96
C PRO A 239 1.76 18.28 2.36
N ALA A 240 0.61 17.73 2.75
CA ALA A 240 0.08 17.90 4.10
C ALA A 240 0.98 17.23 5.15
N ARG A 241 0.83 17.68 6.40
CA ARG A 241 1.49 17.04 7.54
C ARG A 241 1.08 15.57 7.65
N GLY A 242 2.03 14.71 8.01
CA GLY A 242 1.85 13.25 8.04
C GLY A 242 2.36 12.51 6.80
N LEU A 243 2.70 13.24 5.72
CA LEU A 243 3.49 12.67 4.62
C LEU A 243 4.98 12.82 4.94
N SER A 244 5.80 11.78 4.63
CA SER A 244 7.25 11.73 4.92
C SER A 244 7.99 12.95 4.39
N ILE A 245 7.75 13.27 3.13
CA ILE A 245 8.35 14.41 2.45
C ILE A 245 8.06 15.76 3.13
N ARG A 246 6.88 15.93 3.77
CA ARG A 246 6.53 17.18 4.45
C ARG A 246 7.45 17.44 5.65
N SER A 247 7.74 16.45 6.46
CA SER A 247 8.61 16.59 7.63
C SER A 247 10.02 17.05 7.22
N ARG A 248 10.51 16.53 6.10
CA ARG A 248 11.82 16.89 5.52
C ARG A 248 11.83 18.32 5.01
N LEU A 249 10.76 18.71 4.29
CA LEU A 249 10.59 20.09 3.81
C LEU A 249 10.49 21.09 4.98
N ASP A 250 9.69 20.78 6.01
CA ASP A 250 9.56 21.63 7.19
C ASP A 250 10.91 21.81 7.90
N SER A 251 11.70 20.73 8.04
CA SER A 251 13.04 20.78 8.63
C SER A 251 14.02 21.60 7.80
N ALA A 252 13.92 21.55 6.48
CA ALA A 252 14.76 22.38 5.60
C ALA A 252 14.30 23.83 5.60
N MET A 253 13.01 24.09 5.52
CA MET A 253 12.43 25.44 5.54
C MET A 253 12.69 26.18 6.85
N SER A 254 12.71 25.47 7.99
CA SER A 254 12.99 26.10 9.31
C SER A 254 14.39 26.72 9.41
N ARG A 255 15.31 26.36 8.53
CA ARG A 255 16.67 26.89 8.45
C ARG A 255 16.78 28.10 7.49
N LEU A 256 15.71 28.40 6.78
CA LEU A 256 15.65 29.51 5.85
C LEU A 256 14.91 30.69 6.44
N ASN A 257 15.35 31.90 6.11
CA ASN A 257 14.67 33.12 6.51
C ASN A 257 13.44 33.36 5.61
N GLY A 258 12.26 33.31 6.22
CA GLY A 258 10.99 33.60 5.56
C GLY A 258 10.03 32.41 5.50
N ALA A 259 8.73 32.70 5.56
CA ALA A 259 7.68 31.71 5.40
C ALA A 259 7.42 31.45 3.92
N PRO A 260 7.17 30.19 3.50
CA PRO A 260 6.81 29.87 2.13
C PRO A 260 5.48 30.55 1.75
N ARG A 261 5.37 31.04 0.54
CA ARG A 261 4.10 31.46 -0.05
C ARG A 261 3.33 30.21 -0.45
N THR A 262 2.69 29.58 0.54
CA THR A 262 1.92 28.36 0.31
C THR A 262 0.66 28.67 -0.49
N TYR A 263 0.55 28.08 -1.68
CA TYR A 263 -0.60 28.21 -2.56
C TYR A 263 -1.70 27.24 -2.16
N VAL A 264 -1.33 25.97 -1.98
CA VAL A 264 -2.24 24.89 -1.54
C VAL A 264 -1.45 23.89 -0.68
N GLU A 265 -2.13 23.32 0.30
CA GLU A 265 -1.65 22.16 1.06
C GLU A 265 -2.67 21.02 0.90
N ALA A 266 -2.23 19.80 0.57
CA ALA A 266 -3.09 18.63 0.42
C ALA A 266 -2.36 17.32 0.75
N ASN A 267 -3.13 16.32 1.15
CA ASN A 267 -2.65 14.98 1.44
C ASN A 267 -2.61 14.05 0.21
N SER A 268 -3.01 14.54 -0.96
CA SER A 268 -2.92 13.82 -2.24
C SER A 268 -1.83 14.43 -3.11
N LEU A 269 -0.78 13.67 -3.36
CA LEU A 269 0.31 14.08 -4.27
C LEU A 269 -0.18 14.20 -5.72
N ARG A 270 -1.11 13.35 -6.12
CA ARG A 270 -1.75 13.42 -7.44
C ARG A 270 -2.49 14.74 -7.65
N PHE A 271 -3.24 15.19 -6.63
CA PHE A 271 -3.93 16.47 -6.67
C PHE A 271 -2.93 17.64 -6.78
N LEU A 272 -1.86 17.63 -5.96
CA LEU A 272 -0.82 18.66 -6.00
C LEU A 272 -0.13 18.70 -7.38
N ARG A 273 0.19 17.56 -7.99
CA ARG A 273 0.76 17.49 -9.35
C ARG A 273 -0.18 18.07 -10.41
N ALA A 274 -1.49 17.85 -10.28
CA ALA A 274 -2.45 18.43 -11.22
C ALA A 274 -2.41 19.97 -11.19
N LEU A 275 -2.24 20.58 -10.03
CA LEU A 275 -2.06 22.03 -9.89
C LEU A 275 -0.74 22.49 -10.53
N VAL A 276 0.36 21.76 -10.27
CA VAL A 276 1.69 22.10 -10.83
C VAL A 276 1.70 22.07 -12.35
N ARG A 277 0.91 21.21 -13.00
CA ARG A 277 0.79 21.16 -14.47
C ARG A 277 0.15 22.40 -15.07
N GLY A 278 -0.75 23.06 -14.34
CA GLY A 278 -1.57 24.16 -14.86
C GLY A 278 -1.11 25.55 -14.48
N ASP A 279 -0.32 25.69 -13.42
CA ASP A 279 0.01 26.97 -12.80
C ASP A 279 1.52 27.22 -12.69
N ASN A 280 1.89 28.49 -12.48
CA ASN A 280 3.28 28.88 -12.21
C ASN A 280 3.64 28.66 -10.72
N VAL A 281 3.50 27.43 -10.27
CA VAL A 281 3.75 27.00 -8.90
C VAL A 281 4.79 25.88 -8.85
N VAL A 282 5.45 25.71 -7.71
CA VAL A 282 6.43 24.65 -7.48
C VAL A 282 5.88 23.63 -6.50
N GLY A 283 5.94 22.36 -6.86
CA GLY A 283 5.67 21.22 -5.97
C GLY A 283 6.96 20.50 -5.57
N PHE A 284 6.84 19.59 -4.62
CA PHE A 284 7.97 18.78 -4.14
C PHE A 284 7.58 17.31 -4.07
N GLN A 285 8.40 16.46 -4.66
CA GLN A 285 8.20 15.00 -4.66
C GLN A 285 9.52 14.29 -4.97
N THR A 286 9.55 12.97 -4.78
CA THR A 286 10.55 12.09 -5.36
C THR A 286 10.18 11.72 -6.80
N LEU A 287 11.05 10.99 -7.50
CA LEU A 287 10.76 10.51 -8.86
C LEU A 287 9.65 9.46 -8.93
N ILE A 288 9.30 8.81 -7.79
CA ILE A 288 8.26 7.78 -7.77
C ILE A 288 6.89 8.40 -7.94
N GLY A 289 6.11 7.84 -8.86
CA GLY A 289 4.74 8.25 -9.16
C GLY A 289 4.63 9.40 -10.16
N ILE A 290 5.75 9.86 -10.75
CA ILE A 290 5.76 10.94 -11.74
C ILE A 290 6.39 10.54 -13.07
N GLU A 291 6.78 9.28 -13.22
CA GLU A 291 7.53 8.78 -14.36
C GLU A 291 6.80 9.03 -15.69
N ASP A 292 5.48 8.87 -15.71
CA ASP A 292 4.65 9.12 -16.89
C ASP A 292 4.57 10.62 -17.22
N ASP A 293 4.45 11.47 -16.20
CA ASP A 293 4.42 12.91 -16.40
C ASP A 293 5.74 13.45 -16.99
N LEU A 294 6.87 12.88 -16.54
CA LEU A 294 8.19 13.24 -17.08
C LEU A 294 8.36 12.71 -18.51
N ARG A 295 7.94 11.48 -18.79
CA ARG A 295 8.03 10.86 -20.12
C ARG A 295 7.21 11.61 -21.15
N GLU A 296 6.02 12.08 -20.77
CA GLU A 296 5.12 12.80 -21.63
C GLU A 296 5.39 14.31 -21.66
N GLY A 297 6.40 14.78 -20.93
CA GLY A 297 6.79 16.19 -20.87
C GLY A 297 5.75 17.11 -20.22
N ARG A 298 4.85 16.56 -19.41
CA ARG A 298 3.84 17.34 -18.67
C ARG A 298 4.42 18.07 -17.47
N LEU A 299 5.48 17.52 -16.88
CA LEU A 299 6.20 18.08 -15.75
C LEU A 299 7.70 18.01 -15.98
N VAL A 300 8.41 18.90 -15.29
CA VAL A 300 9.86 18.89 -15.15
C VAL A 300 10.21 18.64 -13.69
N PHE A 301 11.12 17.70 -13.45
CA PHE A 301 11.70 17.43 -12.14
C PHE A 301 13.12 17.99 -12.09
N ARG A 302 13.45 18.69 -11.01
CA ARG A 302 14.80 19.18 -10.73
C ARG A 302 15.23 18.78 -9.33
N PRO A 303 16.37 18.09 -9.19
CA PRO A 303 16.89 17.72 -7.89
C PRO A 303 17.15 18.95 -7.02
N LEU A 304 16.94 18.82 -5.70
CA LEU A 304 17.33 19.83 -4.73
C LEU A 304 18.74 19.55 -4.20
N LYS A 305 19.57 20.59 -4.13
CA LYS A 305 20.96 20.51 -3.64
C LYS A 305 21.10 20.67 -2.12
N ASP A 306 20.01 20.98 -1.42
CA ASP A 306 20.04 21.30 -0.01
C ASP A 306 20.32 20.03 0.82
N THR A 307 21.45 20.03 1.50
CA THR A 307 21.93 18.90 2.31
C THR A 307 20.98 18.41 3.41
N PRO A 308 20.07 19.25 3.96
CA PRO A 308 19.07 18.77 4.93
C PRO A 308 17.90 18.00 4.31
N LEU A 309 17.67 18.15 3.00
CA LEU A 309 16.70 17.36 2.24
C LEU A 309 17.38 16.04 1.87
N GLN A 310 17.54 15.17 2.86
CA GLN A 310 18.00 13.81 2.62
C GLN A 310 17.01 13.11 1.69
N ASP A 311 17.49 12.07 1.03
CA ASP A 311 16.66 11.22 0.19
C ASP A 311 15.51 10.62 1.00
N ASP A 312 14.32 10.58 0.42
CA ASP A 312 13.17 9.90 1.00
C ASP A 312 13.32 8.41 0.76
N ARG A 313 13.29 7.62 1.83
CA ARG A 313 13.60 6.19 1.78
C ARG A 313 12.34 5.36 1.60
N LEU A 314 12.12 4.88 0.38
CA LEU A 314 11.09 3.85 0.13
C LEU A 314 11.52 2.55 0.79
N SER A 315 10.62 1.95 1.54
CA SER A 315 10.84 0.70 2.26
C SER A 315 9.71 -0.29 2.00
N ILE A 316 10.06 -1.57 1.89
CA ILE A 316 9.09 -2.65 2.03
C ILE A 316 9.16 -3.12 3.47
N VAL A 317 8.02 -3.06 4.15
CA VAL A 317 7.89 -3.50 5.54
C VAL A 317 7.00 -4.72 5.64
N THR A 318 7.36 -5.61 6.57
CA THR A 318 6.58 -6.78 6.95
C THR A 318 6.54 -6.87 8.48
N SER A 319 5.61 -7.64 9.03
CA SER A 319 5.59 -7.87 10.48
C SER A 319 6.81 -8.71 10.89
N SER A 320 7.49 -8.31 11.98
CA SER A 320 8.51 -9.14 12.64
C SER A 320 7.92 -10.20 13.57
N LEU A 321 6.63 -10.05 13.90
CA LEU A 321 5.95 -10.92 14.86
C LEU A 321 5.42 -12.22 14.24
N ARG A 322 5.42 -12.31 12.90
CA ARG A 322 4.96 -13.47 12.15
C ARG A 322 5.74 -13.66 10.86
N ALA A 323 5.94 -14.91 10.44
CA ALA A 323 6.42 -15.21 9.11
C ALA A 323 5.35 -14.88 8.06
N LEU A 324 5.76 -14.42 6.87
CA LEU A 324 4.84 -14.26 5.77
C LEU A 324 4.26 -15.62 5.35
N ALA A 325 2.97 -15.66 5.16
CA ALA A 325 2.29 -16.78 4.52
C ALA A 325 2.82 -17.02 3.10
N LEU A 326 2.49 -18.17 2.49
CA LEU A 326 3.00 -18.54 1.18
C LEU A 326 2.72 -17.48 0.10
N ALA A 327 1.46 -17.04 -0.05
CA ALA A 327 1.08 -16.08 -1.09
C ALA A 327 1.69 -14.67 -0.83
N PRO A 328 1.63 -14.08 0.38
CA PRO A 328 2.37 -12.86 0.71
C PRO A 328 3.88 -12.98 0.53
N GLY A 329 4.49 -14.12 0.91
CA GLY A 329 5.93 -14.36 0.72
C GLY A 329 6.32 -14.42 -0.76
N MET A 330 5.48 -15.04 -1.61
CA MET A 330 5.68 -15.06 -3.06
C MET A 330 5.58 -13.64 -3.66
N PHE A 331 4.60 -12.85 -3.22
CA PHE A 331 4.45 -11.45 -3.66
C PHE A 331 5.62 -10.60 -3.21
N PHE A 332 6.04 -10.72 -1.95
CA PHE A 332 7.18 -10.01 -1.40
C PHE A 332 8.47 -10.28 -2.20
N ASN A 333 8.81 -11.55 -2.47
CA ASN A 333 9.97 -11.90 -3.27
C ASN A 333 9.90 -11.35 -4.69
N HIS A 334 8.70 -11.38 -5.31
CA HIS A 334 8.45 -10.80 -6.63
C HIS A 334 8.67 -9.27 -6.62
N ALA A 335 8.17 -8.57 -5.59
CA ALA A 335 8.34 -7.13 -5.43
C ALA A 335 9.82 -6.74 -5.26
N VAL A 336 10.55 -7.43 -4.40
CA VAL A 336 11.99 -7.19 -4.18
C VAL A 336 12.79 -7.39 -5.48
N MET A 337 12.48 -8.42 -6.24
CA MET A 337 13.15 -8.70 -7.53
C MET A 337 12.93 -7.56 -8.53
N LEU A 338 11.68 -7.15 -8.74
CA LEU A 338 11.35 -6.09 -9.70
C LEU A 338 11.88 -4.71 -9.28
N LEU A 339 11.83 -4.38 -7.98
CA LEU A 339 12.39 -3.12 -7.50
C LEU A 339 13.91 -3.07 -7.67
N ASN A 340 14.62 -4.17 -7.46
CA ASN A 340 16.06 -4.25 -7.71
C ASN A 340 16.38 -4.09 -9.22
N GLU A 341 15.55 -4.60 -10.11
CA GLU A 341 15.70 -4.40 -11.56
C GLU A 341 15.42 -2.94 -11.95
N HIS A 342 14.34 -2.37 -11.41
CA HIS A 342 14.01 -0.96 -11.64
C HIS A 342 15.15 -0.04 -11.21
N HIS A 343 15.71 -0.27 -10.02
CA HIS A 343 16.84 0.52 -9.51
C HIS A 343 18.05 0.46 -10.46
N ARG A 344 18.45 -0.74 -10.89
CA ARG A 344 19.57 -0.92 -11.83
C ARG A 344 19.36 -0.14 -13.12
N ASN A 345 18.13 -0.14 -13.65
CA ASN A 345 17.78 0.58 -14.87
C ASN A 345 17.83 2.10 -14.70
N VAL A 346 17.42 2.62 -13.53
CA VAL A 346 17.48 4.06 -13.21
C VAL A 346 18.93 4.52 -13.05
N VAL A 347 19.77 3.74 -12.37
CA VAL A 347 21.20 4.04 -12.17
C VAL A 347 21.95 3.99 -13.50
N ALA A 348 21.68 3.01 -14.35
CA ALA A 348 22.31 2.90 -15.67
C ALA A 348 21.98 4.08 -16.59
N LYS A 349 20.74 4.60 -16.54
CA LYS A 349 20.33 5.79 -17.29
C LYS A 349 20.94 7.11 -16.80
N LYS A 350 21.38 7.19 -15.53
CA LYS A 350 22.07 8.36 -14.99
C LYS A 350 23.57 8.37 -15.33
N ALA A 351 24.13 7.23 -15.74
CA ALA A 351 25.55 7.08 -16.09
C ALA A 351 25.84 7.25 -17.59
N THR A 352 24.80 7.42 -18.42
CA THR A 352 24.86 7.68 -19.86
C THR A 352 24.42 9.12 -20.15
#